data_ca982fd1a814b02a4559ad619387ec32
#
_entry.id   ca982fd1a814b02a4559ad619387ec32
#
_cell.length_a   1.000
_cell.length_b   1.000
_cell.length_c   1.000
_cell.angle_alpha   90.00
_cell.angle_beta   90.00
_cell.angle_gamma   90.00
#
_symmetry.space_group_name_H-M   'P 1'
#
loop_
_entity.id
_entity.type
_entity.pdbx_description
1 polymer ?
#
loop_
_entity_poly.entity_id
_entity_poly.type
_entity_poly.pdbx_seq_one_letter_code
_entity_poly.pdbx_strand_id
1 'polypeptide(L)'
;MYTLEDIQAVDMEVANAITDEFERQNSHIELIASENWVSKAVMSAMGSVLTNKYAEGYPGKRYYGGCECVDVVEELARERAKELFGCEYANVQPHSGAQANMAVQFAILKPGDTVMGMNLDHGGHLTHGSPVNFSGTYFHIVPYGVNDEGFIDYDKVEEIAMECKPKMIIAGASAYARTIDFKRFREIADACGAVLMVDMAHIAGLVAAGLHPSPIPYAHVVTTTTHKTLRGPVSYTHL
;
A
#
# COMPACT_ATOMS: atom_id res chain seq x y z
N MET A 1 15.62 5.08 26.43
CA MET A 1 15.40 4.65 25.01
C MET A 1 16.00 3.26 24.94
N TYR A 2 15.30 2.28 24.39
CA TYR A 2 15.80 0.91 24.26
C TYR A 2 16.96 0.91 23.26
N THR A 3 18.01 0.15 23.58
CA THR A 3 19.26 0.15 22.82
C THR A 3 19.62 -1.28 22.37
N LEU A 4 20.64 -1.41 21.54
CA LEU A 4 21.16 -2.73 21.15
C LEU A 4 21.74 -3.46 22.37
N GLU A 5 22.30 -2.74 23.33
CA GLU A 5 22.83 -3.30 24.59
C GLU A 5 21.75 -3.99 25.43
N ASP A 6 20.50 -3.49 25.41
CA ASP A 6 19.38 -4.15 26.09
C ASP A 6 19.10 -5.51 25.48
N ILE A 7 19.25 -5.66 24.15
CA ILE A 7 19.10 -6.94 23.45
C ILE A 7 20.30 -7.85 23.74
N GLN A 8 21.51 -7.32 23.67
CA GLN A 8 22.73 -8.06 23.96
C GLN A 8 22.73 -8.70 25.34
N ALA A 9 22.15 -8.01 26.33
CA ALA A 9 22.06 -8.50 27.69
C ALA A 9 21.14 -9.73 27.84
N VAL A 10 20.25 -9.97 26.88
CA VAL A 10 19.23 -11.04 26.93
C VAL A 10 19.47 -12.08 25.84
N ASP A 11 19.79 -11.64 24.62
CA ASP A 11 19.93 -12.50 23.44
C ASP A 11 21.04 -11.98 22.51
N MET A 12 22.22 -12.55 22.66
CA MET A 12 23.38 -12.18 21.86
C MET A 12 23.24 -12.61 20.39
N GLU A 13 22.53 -13.71 20.09
CA GLU A 13 22.37 -14.18 18.71
C GLU A 13 21.51 -13.22 17.92
N VAL A 14 20.41 -12.73 18.49
CA VAL A 14 19.57 -11.70 17.87
C VAL A 14 20.33 -10.37 17.74
N ALA A 15 21.09 -9.96 18.76
CA ALA A 15 21.87 -8.73 18.68
C ALA A 15 22.96 -8.78 17.59
N ASN A 16 23.61 -9.93 17.42
CA ASN A 16 24.58 -10.13 16.33
C ASN A 16 23.89 -10.06 14.97
N ALA A 17 22.75 -10.72 14.78
CA ALA A 17 21.99 -10.66 13.53
C ALA A 17 21.57 -9.24 13.16
N ILE A 18 21.17 -8.41 14.14
CA ILE A 18 20.86 -6.99 13.92
C ILE A 18 22.11 -6.21 13.49
N THR A 19 23.25 -6.50 14.10
CA THR A 19 24.54 -5.87 13.75
C THR A 19 24.97 -6.26 12.34
N ASP A 20 24.88 -7.53 12.00
CA ASP A 20 25.22 -8.04 10.67
C ASP A 20 24.32 -7.42 9.59
N GLU A 21 23.02 -7.29 9.86
CA GLU A 21 22.09 -6.63 8.93
C GLU A 21 22.40 -5.13 8.78
N PHE A 22 22.77 -4.45 9.86
CA PHE A 22 23.21 -3.06 9.78
C PHE A 22 24.47 -2.90 8.89
N GLU A 23 25.44 -3.82 9.04
CA GLU A 23 26.63 -3.83 8.20
C GLU A 23 26.30 -4.17 6.73
N ARG A 24 25.40 -5.14 6.51
CA ARG A 24 24.93 -5.47 5.16
C ARG A 24 24.31 -4.24 4.49
N GLN A 25 23.41 -3.54 5.15
CA GLN A 25 22.75 -2.36 4.59
C GLN A 25 23.74 -1.22 4.29
N ASN A 26 24.80 -1.07 5.08
CA ASN A 26 25.82 -0.02 4.85
C ASN A 26 26.84 -0.38 3.77
N SER A 27 27.04 -1.67 3.50
CA SER A 27 28.09 -2.14 2.57
C SER A 27 27.56 -2.51 1.18
N HIS A 28 26.26 -2.58 0.99
CA HIS A 28 25.64 -3.00 -0.27
C HIS A 28 24.76 -1.89 -0.87
N ILE A 29 24.56 -1.95 -2.18
CA ILE A 29 23.56 -1.13 -2.87
C ILE A 29 22.28 -1.95 -2.95
N GLU A 30 21.20 -1.42 -2.36
CA GLU A 30 19.88 -2.05 -2.42
C GLU A 30 19.24 -1.82 -3.78
N LEU A 31 18.86 -2.90 -4.47
CA LEU A 31 18.23 -2.87 -5.79
C LEU A 31 16.75 -3.28 -5.76
N ILE A 32 16.20 -3.61 -4.59
CA ILE A 32 14.77 -3.92 -4.41
C ILE A 32 14.02 -2.60 -4.33
N ALA A 33 13.23 -2.28 -5.36
CA ALA A 33 12.54 -1.00 -5.50
C ALA A 33 11.54 -0.69 -4.36
N SER A 34 11.10 -1.70 -3.63
CA SER A 34 10.20 -1.55 -2.48
C SER A 34 10.93 -1.36 -1.15
N GLU A 35 12.26 -1.44 -1.12
CA GLU A 35 13.04 -1.19 0.10
C GLU A 35 13.53 0.25 0.16
N ASN A 36 13.58 0.79 1.38
CA ASN A 36 14.07 2.14 1.65
C ASN A 36 14.51 2.23 3.11
N TRP A 37 15.28 3.26 3.43
CA TRP A 37 15.83 3.46 4.75
C TRP A 37 14.98 4.41 5.56
N VAL A 38 14.48 3.92 6.69
CA VAL A 38 13.71 4.72 7.63
C VAL A 38 14.63 5.62 8.48
N SER A 39 14.07 6.70 9.00
CA SER A 39 14.81 7.58 9.91
C SER A 39 14.94 6.94 11.30
N LYS A 40 15.95 7.41 12.07
CA LYS A 40 16.10 7.00 13.48
C LYS A 40 14.85 7.32 14.31
N ALA A 41 14.14 8.43 14.00
CA ALA A 41 12.91 8.79 14.68
C ALA A 41 11.80 7.76 14.46
N VAL A 42 11.64 7.25 13.22
CA VAL A 42 10.69 6.19 12.89
C VAL A 42 11.02 4.91 13.65
N MET A 43 12.29 4.47 13.62
CA MET A 43 12.73 3.28 14.38
C MET A 43 12.48 3.43 15.88
N SER A 44 12.75 4.59 16.46
CA SER A 44 12.52 4.86 17.88
C SER A 44 11.02 4.87 18.24
N ALA A 45 10.17 5.36 17.36
CA ALA A 45 8.72 5.32 17.57
C ALA A 45 8.19 3.89 17.54
N MET A 46 8.68 3.07 16.61
CA MET A 46 8.33 1.65 16.49
C MET A 46 8.70 0.84 17.75
N GLY A 47 9.89 1.06 18.31
CA GLY A 47 10.38 0.40 19.52
C GLY A 47 9.95 1.10 20.83
N SER A 48 8.94 1.95 20.81
CA SER A 48 8.49 2.67 21.99
C SER A 48 7.50 1.87 22.85
N VAL A 49 7.12 2.44 23.99
CA VAL A 49 6.11 1.82 24.90
C VAL A 49 4.72 1.66 24.28
N LEU A 50 4.45 2.30 23.15
CA LEU A 50 3.22 2.10 22.37
C LEU A 50 3.07 0.64 21.92
N THR A 51 4.17 -0.09 21.76
CA THR A 51 4.20 -1.52 21.46
C THR A 51 3.42 -2.38 22.48
N ASN A 52 3.29 -1.90 23.72
CA ASN A 52 2.59 -2.63 24.78
C ASN A 52 1.06 -2.41 24.74
N LYS A 53 0.56 -1.46 23.94
CA LYS A 53 -0.83 -1.05 24.03
C LYS A 53 -1.74 -1.79 23.04
N TYR A 54 -2.73 -2.47 23.58
CA TYR A 54 -3.82 -3.07 22.82
C TYR A 54 -4.90 -2.03 22.54
N ALA A 55 -5.16 -1.71 21.27
CA ALA A 55 -6.00 -0.57 20.86
C ALA A 55 -7.03 -0.95 19.79
N GLU A 56 -7.74 -2.06 20.00
CA GLU A 56 -8.81 -2.50 19.11
C GLU A 56 -9.94 -1.47 19.04
N GLY A 57 -10.48 -1.25 17.84
CA GLY A 57 -11.46 -0.20 17.55
C GLY A 57 -10.79 1.01 16.88
N TYR A 58 -11.46 2.16 16.91
CA TYR A 58 -10.99 3.41 16.31
C TYR A 58 -10.80 4.51 17.37
N PRO A 59 -10.05 5.59 17.09
CA PRO A 59 -9.92 6.71 18.01
C PRO A 59 -11.26 7.18 18.54
N GLY A 60 -11.37 7.34 19.86
CA GLY A 60 -12.59 7.69 20.56
C GLY A 60 -13.69 6.60 20.60
N LYS A 61 -13.47 5.45 19.98
CA LYS A 61 -14.40 4.30 19.94
C LYS A 61 -13.63 2.98 20.13
N ARG A 62 -12.85 2.89 21.20
CA ARG A 62 -12.06 1.71 21.54
C ARG A 62 -12.84 0.70 22.36
N TYR A 63 -12.49 -0.57 22.22
CA TYR A 63 -13.05 -1.64 23.06
C TYR A 63 -12.39 -1.70 24.43
N TYR A 64 -11.20 -1.11 24.59
CA TYR A 64 -10.41 -1.12 25.83
C TYR A 64 -10.10 0.29 26.31
N GLY A 65 -9.94 0.45 27.64
CA GLY A 65 -9.52 1.72 28.27
C GLY A 65 -8.02 1.99 28.09
N GLY A 66 -7.59 3.20 28.42
CA GLY A 66 -6.20 3.64 28.39
C GLY A 66 -5.65 3.86 26.98
N CYS A 67 -6.51 4.23 26.02
CA CYS A 67 -6.13 4.43 24.62
C CYS A 67 -5.88 5.90 24.26
N GLU A 68 -5.95 6.81 25.21
CA GLU A 68 -5.89 8.25 24.98
C GLU A 68 -4.63 8.69 24.23
N CYS A 69 -3.48 8.06 24.55
CA CYS A 69 -2.22 8.38 23.89
C CYS A 69 -2.11 7.78 22.49
N VAL A 70 -2.55 6.53 22.29
CA VAL A 70 -2.53 5.92 20.96
C VAL A 70 -3.57 6.54 20.04
N ASP A 71 -4.68 7.03 20.57
CA ASP A 71 -5.68 7.79 19.81
C ASP A 71 -5.06 9.06 19.20
N VAL A 72 -4.25 9.79 19.97
CA VAL A 72 -3.53 10.96 19.47
C VAL A 72 -2.60 10.58 18.31
N VAL A 73 -1.85 9.48 18.45
CA VAL A 73 -0.91 9.05 17.39
C VAL A 73 -1.66 8.62 16.13
N GLU A 74 -2.73 7.83 16.26
CA GLU A 74 -3.52 7.38 15.11
C GLU A 74 -4.22 8.56 14.42
N GLU A 75 -4.78 9.50 15.18
CA GLU A 75 -5.42 10.69 14.61
C GLU A 75 -4.41 11.59 13.88
N LEU A 76 -3.22 11.81 14.44
CA LEU A 76 -2.16 12.54 13.76
C LEU A 76 -1.75 11.84 12.44
N ALA A 77 -1.67 10.52 12.43
CA ALA A 77 -1.36 9.78 11.21
C ALA A 77 -2.44 9.95 10.14
N ARG A 78 -3.72 9.89 10.53
CA ARG A 78 -4.87 10.10 9.63
C ARG A 78 -4.87 11.52 9.05
N GLU A 79 -4.77 12.53 9.90
CA GLU A 79 -4.77 13.94 9.45
C GLU A 79 -3.58 14.26 8.54
N ARG A 80 -2.38 13.77 8.88
CA ARG A 80 -1.19 13.94 8.03
C ARG A 80 -1.30 13.21 6.70
N ALA A 81 -1.89 12.03 6.66
CA ALA A 81 -2.16 11.32 5.39
C ALA A 81 -3.15 12.11 4.52
N LYS A 82 -4.21 12.65 5.12
CA LYS A 82 -5.17 13.52 4.42
C LYS A 82 -4.53 14.77 3.85
N GLU A 83 -3.71 15.45 4.67
CA GLU A 83 -2.99 16.65 4.24
C GLU A 83 -1.99 16.36 3.12
N LEU A 84 -1.19 15.27 3.28
CA LEU A 84 -0.14 14.91 2.33
C LEU A 84 -0.68 14.58 0.94
N PHE A 85 -1.82 13.91 0.87
CA PHE A 85 -2.39 13.44 -0.40
C PHE A 85 -3.60 14.25 -0.87
N GLY A 86 -4.13 15.15 -0.05
CA GLY A 86 -5.33 15.93 -0.38
C GLY A 86 -6.60 15.08 -0.41
N CYS A 87 -6.71 14.04 0.42
CA CYS A 87 -7.88 13.18 0.48
C CYS A 87 -8.82 13.55 1.65
N GLU A 88 -10.10 13.23 1.50
CA GLU A 88 -11.12 13.56 2.50
C GLU A 88 -11.09 12.62 3.70
N TYR A 89 -10.80 11.34 3.46
CA TYR A 89 -10.76 10.30 4.48
C TYR A 89 -9.46 9.52 4.42
N ALA A 90 -8.97 9.05 5.54
CA ALA A 90 -7.84 8.15 5.64
C ALA A 90 -8.07 7.08 6.71
N ASN A 91 -7.64 5.85 6.41
CA ASN A 91 -7.55 4.75 7.38
C ASN A 91 -6.10 4.28 7.41
N VAL A 92 -5.48 4.32 8.58
CA VAL A 92 -4.06 4.00 8.77
C VAL A 92 -3.86 2.70 9.56
N GLN A 93 -4.93 1.93 9.80
CA GLN A 93 -4.86 0.70 10.59
C GLN A 93 -4.34 -0.54 9.85
N PRO A 94 -4.46 -0.69 8.51
CA PRO A 94 -3.89 -1.85 7.84
C PRO A 94 -2.39 -1.99 8.12
N HIS A 95 -1.94 -3.18 8.49
CA HIS A 95 -0.54 -3.44 8.83
C HIS A 95 0.35 -3.69 7.59
N SER A 96 -0.23 -3.77 6.40
CA SER A 96 0.48 -3.96 5.13
C SER A 96 -0.35 -3.47 3.96
N GLY A 97 0.29 -3.20 2.80
CA GLY A 97 -0.42 -2.91 1.56
C GLY A 97 -1.34 -4.06 1.14
N ALA A 98 -0.92 -5.30 1.36
CA ALA A 98 -1.76 -6.48 1.07
C ALA A 98 -3.05 -6.47 1.93
N GLN A 99 -2.96 -6.13 3.21
CA GLN A 99 -4.15 -6.02 4.06
C GLN A 99 -5.03 -4.82 3.66
N ALA A 100 -4.44 -3.68 3.30
CA ALA A 100 -5.20 -2.54 2.80
C ALA A 100 -5.98 -2.91 1.53
N ASN A 101 -5.32 -3.55 0.56
CA ASN A 101 -5.95 -4.02 -0.67
C ASN A 101 -7.04 -5.07 -0.39
N MET A 102 -6.79 -6.02 0.51
CA MET A 102 -7.77 -7.00 0.94
C MET A 102 -9.00 -6.33 1.56
N ALA A 103 -8.80 -5.37 2.46
CA ALA A 103 -9.89 -4.67 3.12
C ALA A 103 -10.80 -3.96 2.11
N VAL A 104 -10.21 -3.26 1.13
CA VAL A 104 -10.98 -2.59 0.05
C VAL A 104 -11.71 -3.61 -0.80
N GLN A 105 -11.04 -4.68 -1.24
CA GLN A 105 -11.65 -5.69 -2.10
C GLN A 105 -12.83 -6.38 -1.40
N PHE A 106 -12.67 -6.81 -0.15
CA PHE A 106 -13.76 -7.46 0.59
C PHE A 106 -14.88 -6.50 1.04
N ALA A 107 -14.61 -5.21 1.16
CA ALA A 107 -15.66 -4.22 1.44
C ALA A 107 -16.59 -3.99 0.23
N ILE A 108 -16.09 -4.17 -1.00
CA ILE A 108 -16.79 -3.81 -2.24
C ILE A 108 -17.24 -5.05 -3.02
N LEU A 109 -16.45 -6.12 -2.98
CA LEU A 109 -16.62 -7.31 -3.83
C LEU A 109 -17.17 -8.49 -3.03
N LYS A 110 -17.77 -9.43 -3.78
CA LYS A 110 -18.14 -10.76 -3.29
C LYS A 110 -17.27 -11.81 -3.99
N PRO A 111 -17.03 -12.98 -3.36
CA PRO A 111 -16.34 -14.07 -4.02
C PRO A 111 -16.96 -14.40 -5.38
N GLY A 112 -16.11 -14.51 -6.41
CA GLY A 112 -16.52 -14.74 -7.79
C GLY A 112 -16.79 -13.48 -8.63
N ASP A 113 -16.81 -12.29 -8.03
CA ASP A 113 -16.92 -11.03 -8.78
C ASP A 113 -15.71 -10.86 -9.73
N THR A 114 -15.96 -10.27 -10.89
CA THR A 114 -14.89 -9.99 -11.87
C THR A 114 -14.11 -8.72 -11.47
N VAL A 115 -12.79 -8.86 -11.48
CA VAL A 115 -11.84 -7.79 -11.18
C VAL A 115 -10.82 -7.68 -12.29
N MET A 116 -10.53 -6.48 -12.76
CA MET A 116 -9.42 -6.19 -13.66
C MET A 116 -8.22 -5.67 -12.89
N GLY A 117 -7.04 -6.18 -13.18
CA GLY A 117 -5.77 -5.70 -12.64
C GLY A 117 -4.64 -5.84 -13.66
N MET A 118 -3.53 -5.14 -13.46
CA MET A 118 -2.38 -5.28 -14.34
C MET A 118 -1.79 -6.68 -14.22
N ASN A 119 -1.49 -7.30 -15.35
CA ASN A 119 -0.81 -8.59 -15.43
C ASN A 119 0.50 -8.56 -14.63
N LEU A 120 0.78 -9.59 -13.85
CA LEU A 120 1.99 -9.71 -13.04
C LEU A 120 3.26 -9.60 -13.89
N ASP A 121 3.27 -10.26 -15.05
CA ASP A 121 4.40 -10.24 -16.00
C ASP A 121 4.65 -8.85 -16.63
N HIS A 122 3.67 -7.97 -16.57
CA HIS A 122 3.74 -6.59 -17.06
C HIS A 122 3.96 -5.56 -15.95
N GLY A 123 4.25 -6.02 -14.74
CA GLY A 123 4.56 -5.17 -13.59
C GLY A 123 3.46 -5.04 -12.54
N GLY A 124 2.39 -5.83 -12.62
CA GLY A 124 1.33 -5.87 -11.62
C GLY A 124 1.82 -6.31 -10.23
N HIS A 125 0.96 -6.17 -9.23
CA HIS A 125 1.22 -6.64 -7.87
C HIS A 125 0.48 -7.95 -7.58
N LEU A 126 1.01 -8.77 -6.66
CA LEU A 126 0.37 -10.05 -6.27
C LEU A 126 -1.10 -9.87 -5.85
N THR A 127 -1.41 -8.83 -5.11
CA THR A 127 -2.78 -8.54 -4.62
C THR A 127 -3.71 -7.97 -5.69
N HIS A 128 -3.25 -7.83 -6.93
CA HIS A 128 -4.07 -7.38 -8.07
C HIS A 128 -4.62 -8.55 -8.89
N GLY A 129 -4.57 -9.77 -8.36
CA GLY A 129 -5.19 -10.94 -9.00
C GLY A 129 -4.26 -12.11 -9.28
N SER A 130 -3.07 -12.16 -8.68
CA SER A 130 -2.19 -13.32 -8.83
C SER A 130 -2.86 -14.61 -8.32
N PRO A 131 -2.78 -15.73 -9.05
CA PRO A 131 -3.39 -17.01 -8.64
C PRO A 131 -2.88 -17.55 -7.29
N VAL A 132 -1.68 -17.15 -6.87
CA VAL A 132 -1.09 -17.56 -5.58
C VAL A 132 -1.45 -16.62 -4.43
N ASN A 133 -2.30 -15.63 -4.68
CA ASN A 133 -2.74 -14.64 -3.71
C ASN A 133 -4.26 -14.77 -3.46
N PHE A 134 -4.72 -14.26 -2.30
CA PHE A 134 -6.15 -14.25 -1.97
C PHE A 134 -6.99 -13.65 -3.11
N SER A 135 -6.51 -12.59 -3.77
CA SER A 135 -7.24 -11.90 -4.83
C SER A 135 -7.54 -12.81 -6.03
N GLY A 136 -6.57 -13.62 -6.46
CA GLY A 136 -6.78 -14.60 -7.54
C GLY A 136 -7.54 -15.85 -7.10
N THR A 137 -7.61 -16.12 -5.78
CA THR A 137 -8.37 -17.24 -5.23
C THR A 137 -9.86 -16.94 -5.08
N TYR A 138 -10.20 -15.71 -4.64
CA TYR A 138 -11.59 -15.34 -4.34
C TYR A 138 -12.32 -14.69 -5.51
N PHE A 139 -11.60 -14.05 -6.45
CA PHE A 139 -12.21 -13.24 -7.51
C PHE A 139 -11.88 -13.82 -8.89
N HIS A 140 -12.76 -13.53 -9.86
CA HIS A 140 -12.51 -13.84 -11.26
C HIS A 140 -11.65 -12.72 -11.87
N ILE A 141 -10.40 -13.04 -12.20
CA ILE A 141 -9.41 -12.04 -12.63
C ILE A 141 -9.34 -11.99 -14.16
N VAL A 142 -9.50 -10.79 -14.70
CA VAL A 142 -9.27 -10.47 -16.10
C VAL A 142 -8.12 -9.48 -16.19
N PRO A 143 -6.92 -9.90 -16.61
CA PRO A 143 -5.77 -9.02 -16.61
C PRO A 143 -5.78 -8.05 -17.79
N TYR A 144 -5.25 -6.85 -17.58
CA TYR A 144 -4.80 -5.96 -18.65
C TYR A 144 -3.27 -5.84 -18.63
N GLY A 145 -2.69 -5.35 -19.71
CA GLY A 145 -1.24 -5.29 -19.87
C GLY A 145 -0.72 -4.02 -20.50
N VAL A 146 0.50 -4.10 -21.00
CA VAL A 146 1.17 -3.07 -21.77
C VAL A 146 1.30 -3.50 -23.23
N ASN A 147 1.45 -2.53 -24.13
CA ASN A 147 1.78 -2.75 -25.53
C ASN A 147 3.26 -3.12 -25.73
N ASP A 148 3.69 -3.37 -26.95
CA ASP A 148 5.06 -3.74 -27.29
C ASP A 148 6.11 -2.66 -26.94
N GLU A 149 5.66 -1.39 -26.77
CA GLU A 149 6.51 -0.27 -26.36
C GLU A 149 6.58 -0.10 -24.84
N GLY A 150 5.88 -0.95 -24.08
CA GLY A 150 5.84 -0.94 -22.62
C GLY A 150 4.91 0.12 -22.02
N PHE A 151 3.93 0.62 -22.74
CA PHE A 151 2.90 1.51 -22.24
C PHE A 151 1.59 0.78 -21.99
N ILE A 152 0.85 1.20 -20.97
CA ILE A 152 -0.54 0.74 -20.79
C ILE A 152 -1.35 1.15 -22.01
N ASP A 153 -1.95 0.16 -22.67
CA ASP A 153 -2.86 0.39 -23.80
C ASP A 153 -4.27 0.63 -23.27
N TYR A 154 -4.61 1.89 -23.07
CA TYR A 154 -5.91 2.28 -22.49
C TYR A 154 -7.11 1.92 -23.37
N ASP A 155 -6.95 1.87 -24.69
CA ASP A 155 -8.03 1.47 -25.58
C ASP A 155 -8.29 -0.03 -25.44
N LYS A 156 -7.24 -0.84 -25.27
CA LYS A 156 -7.37 -2.25 -24.98
C LYS A 156 -7.93 -2.51 -23.57
N VAL A 157 -7.56 -1.69 -22.58
CA VAL A 157 -8.16 -1.73 -21.23
C VAL A 157 -9.66 -1.48 -21.31
N GLU A 158 -10.09 -0.48 -22.08
CA GLU A 158 -11.51 -0.18 -22.29
C GLU A 158 -12.25 -1.31 -22.97
N GLU A 159 -11.71 -1.85 -24.07
CA GLU A 159 -12.27 -3.00 -24.79
C GLU A 159 -12.52 -4.18 -23.82
N ILE A 160 -11.50 -4.56 -23.06
CA ILE A 160 -11.59 -5.66 -22.07
C ILE A 160 -12.64 -5.34 -20.99
N ALA A 161 -12.66 -4.11 -20.47
CA ALA A 161 -13.59 -3.68 -19.44
C ALA A 161 -15.05 -3.73 -19.93
N MET A 162 -15.29 -3.30 -21.16
CA MET A 162 -16.64 -3.33 -21.77
C MET A 162 -17.10 -4.75 -22.05
N GLU A 163 -16.20 -5.68 -22.36
CA GLU A 163 -16.50 -7.09 -22.58
C GLU A 163 -16.81 -7.80 -21.25
N CYS A 164 -15.90 -7.73 -20.27
CA CYS A 164 -16.01 -8.52 -19.03
C CYS A 164 -16.84 -7.83 -17.93
N LYS A 165 -17.13 -6.52 -18.04
CA LYS A 165 -17.91 -5.71 -17.10
C LYS A 165 -17.49 -5.94 -15.64
N PRO A 166 -16.25 -5.61 -15.28
CA PRO A 166 -15.72 -5.89 -13.95
C PRO A 166 -16.47 -5.07 -12.88
N LYS A 167 -16.51 -5.59 -11.67
CA LYS A 167 -16.98 -4.83 -10.49
C LYS A 167 -15.94 -3.83 -10.03
N MET A 168 -14.67 -4.13 -10.25
CA MET A 168 -13.54 -3.29 -9.85
C MET A 168 -12.45 -3.31 -10.91
N ILE A 169 -11.87 -2.16 -11.18
CA ILE A 169 -10.62 -2.00 -11.91
C ILE A 169 -9.56 -1.54 -10.92
N ILE A 170 -8.45 -2.28 -10.82
CA ILE A 170 -7.30 -1.93 -9.99
C ILE A 170 -6.23 -1.34 -10.90
N ALA A 171 -5.96 -0.05 -10.75
CA ALA A 171 -4.84 0.62 -11.36
C ALA A 171 -3.66 0.73 -10.39
N GLY A 172 -2.44 0.76 -10.92
CA GLY A 172 -1.21 0.75 -10.13
C GLY A 172 -0.36 -0.47 -10.44
N ALA A 173 0.91 -0.39 -10.12
CA ALA A 173 1.88 -1.41 -10.47
C ALA A 173 3.06 -1.43 -9.49
N SER A 174 3.76 -2.57 -9.44
CA SER A 174 5.03 -2.71 -8.72
C SER A 174 6.24 -2.38 -9.59
N ALA A 175 6.16 -2.65 -10.89
CA ALA A 175 7.27 -2.52 -11.83
C ALA A 175 6.83 -1.87 -13.15
N TYR A 176 6.29 -0.67 -13.07
CA TYR A 176 5.91 0.13 -14.23
C TYR A 176 6.50 1.54 -14.11
N ALA A 177 7.47 1.85 -14.95
CA ALA A 177 8.28 3.07 -14.87
C ALA A 177 7.71 4.27 -15.65
N ARG A 178 6.48 4.19 -16.12
CA ARG A 178 5.80 5.24 -16.88
C ARG A 178 4.72 5.92 -16.06
N THR A 179 4.31 7.10 -16.49
CA THR A 179 3.17 7.80 -15.88
C THR A 179 1.87 7.04 -16.14
N ILE A 180 1.04 6.92 -15.10
CA ILE A 180 -0.28 6.31 -15.19
C ILE A 180 -1.32 7.41 -15.35
N ASP A 181 -2.18 7.28 -16.36
CA ASP A 181 -3.31 8.19 -16.57
C ASP A 181 -4.54 7.70 -15.78
N PHE A 182 -4.66 8.21 -14.55
CA PHE A 182 -5.78 7.88 -13.66
C PHE A 182 -7.11 8.45 -14.14
N LYS A 183 -7.08 9.56 -14.89
CA LYS A 183 -8.29 10.13 -15.49
C LYS A 183 -8.87 9.18 -16.53
N ARG A 184 -8.03 8.63 -17.39
CA ARG A 184 -8.45 7.66 -18.40
C ARG A 184 -8.98 6.37 -17.77
N PHE A 185 -8.33 5.87 -16.71
CA PHE A 185 -8.87 4.75 -15.94
C PHE A 185 -10.23 5.05 -15.32
N ARG A 186 -10.45 6.28 -14.84
CA ARG A 186 -11.75 6.69 -14.31
C ARG A 186 -12.83 6.71 -15.38
N GLU A 187 -12.55 7.25 -16.54
CA GLU A 187 -13.47 7.27 -17.68
C GLU A 187 -13.89 5.85 -18.09
N ILE A 188 -12.93 4.92 -18.15
CA ILE A 188 -13.19 3.49 -18.44
C ILE A 188 -14.05 2.86 -17.34
N ALA A 189 -13.71 3.09 -16.07
CA ALA A 189 -14.48 2.56 -14.94
C ALA A 189 -15.93 3.04 -14.94
N ASP A 190 -16.14 4.34 -15.20
CA ASP A 190 -17.48 4.92 -15.30
C ASP A 190 -18.27 4.33 -16.48
N ALA A 191 -17.62 4.12 -17.64
CA ALA A 191 -18.26 3.56 -18.84
C ALA A 191 -18.77 2.12 -18.63
N CYS A 192 -18.05 1.30 -17.84
CA CYS A 192 -18.46 -0.08 -17.56
C CYS A 192 -19.18 -0.26 -16.20
N GLY A 193 -19.29 0.80 -15.38
CA GLY A 193 -19.92 0.79 -14.06
C GLY A 193 -19.08 0.13 -12.97
N ALA A 194 -17.75 0.14 -13.13
CA ALA A 194 -16.79 -0.44 -12.17
C ALA A 194 -16.38 0.56 -11.09
N VAL A 195 -15.98 0.06 -9.94
CA VAL A 195 -15.22 0.85 -8.94
C VAL A 195 -13.77 0.95 -9.39
N LEU A 196 -13.22 2.15 -9.45
CA LEU A 196 -11.78 2.36 -9.64
C LEU A 196 -11.07 2.37 -8.31
N MET A 197 -10.24 1.38 -8.07
CA MET A 197 -9.27 1.31 -6.98
C MET A 197 -7.88 1.64 -7.54
N VAL A 198 -7.11 2.47 -6.86
CA VAL A 198 -5.71 2.73 -7.22
C VAL A 198 -4.79 2.32 -6.09
N ASP A 199 -3.85 1.43 -6.37
CA ASP A 199 -2.73 1.12 -5.49
C ASP A 199 -1.50 1.94 -5.93
N MET A 200 -1.21 3.00 -5.19
CA MET A 200 -0.09 3.90 -5.49
C MET A 200 1.17 3.60 -4.68
N ALA A 201 1.26 2.44 -4.04
CA ALA A 201 2.33 2.14 -3.07
C ALA A 201 3.74 2.43 -3.59
N HIS A 202 4.06 2.06 -4.83
CA HIS A 202 5.38 2.28 -5.42
C HIS A 202 5.66 3.73 -5.82
N ILE A 203 4.62 4.51 -6.10
CA ILE A 203 4.75 5.90 -6.59
C ILE A 203 4.29 6.94 -5.56
N ALA A 204 3.90 6.53 -4.36
CA ALA A 204 3.32 7.42 -3.36
C ALA A 204 4.22 8.62 -3.00
N GLY A 205 5.53 8.43 -2.93
CA GLY A 205 6.49 9.51 -2.73
C GLY A 205 6.56 10.48 -3.89
N LEU A 206 6.45 10.01 -5.12
CA LEU A 206 6.39 10.85 -6.32
C LEU A 206 5.07 11.63 -6.39
N VAL A 207 3.97 11.00 -6.02
CA VAL A 207 2.65 11.66 -5.92
C VAL A 207 2.69 12.76 -4.86
N ALA A 208 3.20 12.46 -3.66
CA ALA A 208 3.34 13.43 -2.58
C ALA A 208 4.25 14.63 -2.96
N ALA A 209 5.27 14.38 -3.79
CA ALA A 209 6.18 15.41 -4.28
C ALA A 209 5.66 16.16 -5.52
N GLY A 210 4.49 15.81 -6.06
CA GLY A 210 3.94 16.40 -7.28
C GLY A 210 4.68 16.01 -8.58
N LEU A 211 5.50 14.93 -8.53
CA LEU A 211 6.28 14.45 -9.68
C LEU A 211 5.56 13.35 -10.48
N HIS A 212 4.47 12.84 -9.96
CA HIS A 212 3.54 11.94 -10.64
C HIS A 212 2.11 12.43 -10.37
N PRO A 213 1.17 12.35 -11.35
CA PRO A 213 -0.21 12.71 -11.13
C PRO A 213 -0.82 12.00 -9.92
N SER A 214 -1.63 12.72 -9.15
CA SER A 214 -2.36 12.15 -8.01
C SER A 214 -3.56 11.32 -8.49
N PRO A 215 -3.78 10.10 -7.97
CA PRO A 215 -5.00 9.33 -8.22
C PRO A 215 -6.22 9.87 -7.46
N ILE A 216 -6.02 10.65 -6.40
CA ILE A 216 -7.09 11.07 -5.47
C ILE A 216 -8.29 11.72 -6.17
N PRO A 217 -8.13 12.63 -7.17
CA PRO A 217 -9.29 13.24 -7.84
C PRO A 217 -10.10 12.27 -8.71
N TYR A 218 -9.56 11.10 -9.02
CA TYR A 218 -10.14 10.18 -10.00
C TYR A 218 -10.59 8.85 -9.41
N ALA A 219 -9.86 8.32 -8.44
CA ALA A 219 -10.15 7.01 -7.85
C ALA A 219 -11.31 7.09 -6.85
N HIS A 220 -12.07 6.00 -6.74
CA HIS A 220 -13.05 5.84 -5.66
C HIS A 220 -12.37 5.49 -4.34
N VAL A 221 -11.30 4.68 -4.41
CA VAL A 221 -10.47 4.30 -3.26
C VAL A 221 -9.01 4.26 -3.70
N VAL A 222 -8.14 4.77 -2.84
CA VAL A 222 -6.68 4.71 -3.04
C VAL A 222 -6.05 3.95 -1.88
N THR A 223 -5.14 3.05 -2.19
CA THR A 223 -4.31 2.36 -1.20
C THR A 223 -2.84 2.72 -1.40
N THR A 224 -2.09 2.68 -0.33
CA THR A 224 -0.64 2.87 -0.36
C THR A 224 0.03 2.11 0.77
N THR A 225 1.35 2.09 0.76
CA THR A 225 2.19 1.66 1.87
C THR A 225 3.06 2.81 2.32
N THR A 226 3.53 2.79 3.57
CA THR A 226 4.46 3.81 4.08
C THR A 226 5.94 3.43 3.89
N HIS A 227 6.25 2.16 3.70
CA HIS A 227 7.62 1.63 3.76
C HIS A 227 8.41 1.69 2.44
N LYS A 228 7.80 2.08 1.33
CA LYS A 228 8.49 2.20 0.03
C LYS A 228 9.06 3.61 -0.15
N THR A 229 8.57 4.36 -1.11
CA THR A 229 9.03 5.73 -1.39
C THR A 229 8.71 6.73 -0.28
N LEU A 230 7.76 6.45 0.62
CA LEU A 230 7.48 7.28 1.80
C LEU A 230 8.43 7.03 2.98
N ARG A 231 9.32 6.03 2.92
CA ARG A 231 10.36 5.74 3.91
C ARG A 231 9.85 5.42 5.32
N GLY A 232 8.68 4.82 5.42
CA GLY A 232 8.16 4.27 6.67
C GLY A 232 8.68 2.84 6.93
N PRO A 233 8.32 2.22 8.06
CA PRO A 233 8.76 0.88 8.42
C PRO A 233 8.09 -0.20 7.56
N VAL A 234 8.82 -1.27 7.24
CA VAL A 234 8.28 -2.43 6.53
C VAL A 234 7.26 -3.16 7.41
N SER A 235 6.13 -3.53 6.81
CA SER A 235 5.04 -4.32 7.42
C SER A 235 4.32 -3.68 8.60
N TYR A 236 4.56 -2.42 8.90
CA TYR A 236 3.84 -1.70 9.94
C TYR A 236 3.35 -0.36 9.41
N THR A 237 2.13 -0.35 8.92
CA THR A 237 1.47 0.89 8.51
C THR A 237 0.73 1.47 9.71
N HIS A 238 1.45 1.76 10.78
CA HIS A 238 0.92 2.47 11.92
C HIS A 238 1.76 3.71 12.17
N LEU A 239 1.55 4.73 11.40
CA LEU A 239 1.93 6.10 11.73
C LEU A 239 0.84 7.03 11.22
#